data_b58f04e70b4e2efa99523bca2828dc93
#
_entry.id   b58f04e70b4e2efa99523bca2828dc93
#
_cell.length_a   1.000
_cell.length_b   1.000
_cell.length_c   1.000
_cell.angle_alpha   90.00
_cell.angle_beta   90.00
_cell.angle_gamma   90.00
#
_symmetry.space_group_name_H-M   'P 1'
#
loop_
_entity.id
_entity.type
_entity.pdbx_description
1 polymer ?
#
loop_
_entity_poly.entity_id
_entity_poly.type
_entity_poly.pdbx_seq_one_letter_code
_entity_poly.pdbx_strand_id
1 'polypeptide(L)'
;MKNEDKFFNNSIYDEQAAAFSEKQLTDPMQYQEGMEIIDSDIFDKVQTARAAYDYNKYTEADVLAALAHSERTPEDFAALLSPAALPLLEEIARAAQVERQRYFGNNVTFFTPLYIANYCENYCIYCGFNSHNKIQRACLSSEQIAAEMQAIAATGQQEILILTGESRKMSDVHYIGEACKQARQYFKVVGVEIYPLNSDEYAY
;
A
#
# COMPACT_ATOMS: atom_id res chain seq x y z
N MET A 1 20.43 -27.72 -5.23
CA MET A 1 19.61 -28.53 -6.12
C MET A 1 18.16 -28.46 -5.64
N LYS A 2 17.40 -27.60 -6.29
CA LYS A 2 15.94 -27.59 -6.52
C LYS A 2 15.03 -28.06 -5.37
N ASN A 3 14.72 -27.12 -4.48
CA ASN A 3 13.58 -27.20 -3.57
C ASN A 3 12.59 -26.04 -3.81
N GLU A 4 12.63 -25.47 -5.03
CA GLU A 4 11.87 -24.24 -5.36
C GLU A 4 10.40 -24.51 -5.74
N ASP A 5 10.03 -25.76 -6.06
CA ASP A 5 8.70 -26.07 -6.62
C ASP A 5 7.64 -26.46 -5.57
N LYS A 6 7.96 -26.46 -4.26
CA LYS A 6 7.01 -26.89 -3.24
C LYS A 6 6.15 -25.78 -2.64
N PHE A 7 6.48 -24.50 -2.90
CA PHE A 7 5.84 -23.37 -2.25
C PHE A 7 4.68 -22.75 -3.04
N PHE A 8 4.54 -23.08 -4.33
CA PHE A 8 3.58 -22.41 -5.20
C PHE A 8 2.61 -23.43 -5.80
N ASN A 9 1.34 -23.34 -5.41
CA ASN A 9 0.25 -24.08 -6.04
C ASN A 9 -0.61 -23.15 -6.89
N ASN A 10 -0.25 -23.01 -8.17
CA ASN A 10 -0.95 -22.15 -9.10
C ASN A 10 -2.26 -22.75 -9.64
N SER A 11 -2.48 -24.06 -9.48
CA SER A 11 -3.54 -24.76 -10.20
C SER A 11 -4.96 -24.24 -9.92
N ILE A 12 -5.25 -23.96 -8.64
CA ILE A 12 -6.60 -23.48 -8.26
C ILE A 12 -6.83 -22.04 -8.75
N TYR A 13 -5.77 -21.23 -8.78
CA TYR A 13 -5.87 -19.84 -9.20
C TYR A 13 -5.94 -19.71 -10.73
N ASP A 14 -5.20 -20.54 -11.45
CA ASP A 14 -5.21 -20.51 -12.92
C ASP A 14 -6.59 -20.87 -13.47
N GLU A 15 -7.28 -21.84 -12.87
CA GLU A 15 -8.67 -22.17 -13.23
C GLU A 15 -9.65 -21.05 -12.88
N GLN A 16 -9.48 -20.39 -11.73
CA GLN A 16 -10.32 -19.27 -11.31
C GLN A 16 -10.00 -18.00 -12.10
N ALA A 17 -8.73 -17.71 -12.39
CA ALA A 17 -8.32 -16.57 -13.21
C ALA A 17 -8.79 -16.73 -14.65
N ALA A 18 -8.75 -17.93 -15.22
CA ALA A 18 -9.28 -18.21 -16.54
C ALA A 18 -10.81 -18.00 -16.57
N ALA A 19 -11.54 -18.51 -15.59
CA ALA A 19 -12.98 -18.31 -15.47
C ALA A 19 -13.37 -16.85 -15.22
N PHE A 20 -12.49 -16.08 -14.57
CA PHE A 20 -12.70 -14.65 -14.30
C PHE A 20 -12.37 -13.79 -15.53
N SER A 21 -11.31 -14.14 -16.29
CA SER A 21 -10.89 -13.40 -17.49
C SER A 21 -11.88 -13.49 -18.65
N GLU A 22 -12.65 -14.58 -18.72
CA GLU A 22 -13.71 -14.73 -19.74
C GLU A 22 -14.98 -13.92 -19.41
N LYS A 23 -15.19 -13.56 -18.13
CA LYS A 23 -16.45 -12.96 -17.68
C LYS A 23 -16.47 -11.44 -17.59
N GLN A 24 -15.34 -10.76 -17.49
CA GLN A 24 -15.36 -9.32 -17.26
C GLN A 24 -14.11 -8.61 -17.77
N LEU A 25 -14.15 -8.12 -18.99
CA LEU A 25 -13.51 -6.86 -19.34
C LEU A 25 -14.37 -5.70 -18.80
N THR A 26 -14.48 -5.56 -17.49
CA THR A 26 -15.12 -4.40 -16.90
C THR A 26 -14.13 -3.26 -16.92
N ASP A 27 -14.53 -2.14 -17.50
CA ASP A 27 -13.82 -0.88 -17.32
C ASP A 27 -13.77 -0.60 -15.81
N PRO A 28 -12.57 -0.53 -15.17
CA PRO A 28 -12.46 -0.29 -13.73
C PRO A 28 -12.99 1.09 -13.32
N MET A 29 -13.24 1.98 -14.28
CA MET A 29 -13.83 3.28 -14.08
C MET A 29 -15.37 3.27 -14.23
N GLN A 30 -15.94 2.14 -14.63
CA GLN A 30 -17.39 2.02 -14.81
C GLN A 30 -18.06 1.64 -13.49
N TYR A 31 -19.09 2.41 -13.10
CA TYR A 31 -19.96 2.05 -11.99
C TYR A 31 -20.71 0.76 -12.30
N GLN A 32 -20.75 -0.12 -11.33
CA GLN A 32 -21.49 -1.38 -11.42
C GLN A 32 -22.87 -1.26 -10.79
N GLU A 33 -23.77 -2.20 -11.13
CA GLU A 33 -25.10 -2.23 -10.53
C GLU A 33 -25.01 -2.33 -9.00
N GLY A 34 -25.74 -1.47 -8.31
CA GLY A 34 -25.74 -1.37 -6.85
C GLY A 34 -24.67 -0.47 -6.24
N MET A 35 -23.76 0.09 -7.03
CA MET A 35 -22.83 1.11 -6.54
C MET A 35 -23.52 2.48 -6.48
N GLU A 36 -23.21 3.22 -5.41
CA GLU A 36 -23.61 4.62 -5.31
C GLU A 36 -22.83 5.46 -6.34
N ILE A 37 -23.55 6.16 -7.20
CA ILE A 37 -22.93 7.12 -8.13
C ILE A 37 -22.63 8.39 -7.36
N ILE A 38 -21.34 8.67 -7.18
CA ILE A 38 -20.89 9.90 -6.56
C ILE A 38 -20.90 10.99 -7.65
N ASP A 39 -21.88 11.88 -7.59
CA ASP A 39 -21.90 13.08 -8.43
C ASP A 39 -20.85 14.07 -7.94
N SER A 40 -19.67 14.03 -8.57
CA SER A 40 -18.51 14.83 -8.18
C SER A 40 -17.76 15.29 -9.42
N ASP A 41 -17.40 16.57 -9.43
CA ASP A 41 -16.57 17.20 -10.46
C ASP A 41 -15.07 17.08 -10.16
N ILE A 42 -14.69 16.29 -9.15
CA ILE A 42 -13.28 16.20 -8.68
C ILE A 42 -12.34 15.68 -9.78
N PHE A 43 -12.79 14.74 -10.59
CA PHE A 43 -12.00 14.22 -11.70
C PHE A 43 -11.65 15.32 -12.70
N ASP A 44 -12.62 16.11 -13.13
CA ASP A 44 -12.42 17.21 -14.07
C ASP A 44 -11.54 18.31 -13.47
N LYS A 45 -11.71 18.63 -12.19
CA LYS A 45 -10.86 19.54 -11.43
C LYS A 45 -9.42 19.07 -11.40
N VAL A 46 -9.18 17.77 -11.11
CA VAL A 46 -7.84 17.19 -11.09
C VAL A 46 -7.20 17.22 -12.47
N GLN A 47 -7.93 16.85 -13.52
CA GLN A 47 -7.41 16.87 -14.89
C GLN A 47 -7.09 18.31 -15.35
N THR A 48 -7.96 19.27 -15.02
CA THR A 48 -7.75 20.69 -15.32
C THR A 48 -6.49 21.20 -14.60
N ALA A 49 -6.37 20.93 -13.29
CA ALA A 49 -5.20 21.34 -12.53
C ALA A 49 -3.91 20.69 -13.06
N ARG A 50 -3.96 19.41 -13.42
CA ARG A 50 -2.83 18.69 -14.02
C ARG A 50 -2.42 19.29 -15.36
N ALA A 51 -3.38 19.62 -16.23
CA ALA A 51 -3.09 20.23 -17.53
C ALA A 51 -2.54 21.66 -17.43
N ALA A 52 -2.95 22.40 -16.40
CA ALA A 52 -2.51 23.77 -16.14
C ALA A 52 -1.17 23.84 -15.38
N TYR A 53 -0.70 22.71 -14.80
CA TYR A 53 0.52 22.71 -14.00
C TYR A 53 1.76 22.85 -14.89
N ASP A 54 2.46 23.97 -14.71
CA ASP A 54 3.78 24.24 -15.32
C ASP A 54 4.82 24.33 -14.21
N TYR A 55 5.65 23.31 -14.06
CA TYR A 55 6.71 23.26 -13.05
C TYR A 55 7.85 24.26 -13.32
N ASN A 56 7.97 24.78 -14.53
CA ASN A 56 9.00 25.77 -14.89
C ASN A 56 8.60 27.22 -14.57
N LYS A 57 7.34 27.46 -14.21
CA LYS A 57 6.89 28.83 -13.89
C LYS A 57 7.43 29.37 -12.57
N TYR A 58 7.89 28.48 -11.67
CA TYR A 58 8.33 28.86 -10.34
C TYR A 58 9.77 29.36 -10.33
N THR A 59 10.04 30.26 -9.38
CA THR A 59 11.35 30.83 -9.09
C THR A 59 11.80 30.43 -7.69
N GLU A 60 13.11 30.66 -7.37
CA GLU A 60 13.61 30.47 -6.01
C GLU A 60 12.86 31.35 -4.99
N ALA A 61 12.42 32.55 -5.42
CA ALA A 61 11.63 33.45 -4.57
C ALA A 61 10.27 32.83 -4.19
N ASP A 62 9.62 32.13 -5.12
CA ASP A 62 8.36 31.43 -4.84
C ASP A 62 8.57 30.26 -3.86
N VAL A 63 9.68 29.54 -3.99
CA VAL A 63 10.05 28.47 -3.06
C VAL A 63 10.32 29.02 -1.66
N LEU A 64 11.05 30.12 -1.54
CA LEU A 64 11.30 30.77 -0.25
C LEU A 64 10.02 31.33 0.38
N ALA A 65 9.11 31.89 -0.42
CA ALA A 65 7.80 32.34 0.04
C ALA A 65 6.98 31.15 0.55
N ALA A 66 6.94 30.03 -0.18
CA ALA A 66 6.27 28.79 0.24
C ALA A 66 6.83 28.24 1.57
N LEU A 67 8.15 28.31 1.78
CA LEU A 67 8.78 27.90 3.04
C LEU A 67 8.42 28.83 4.20
N ALA A 68 8.19 30.12 3.95
CA ALA A 68 7.84 31.11 4.96
C ALA A 68 6.38 31.01 5.43
N HIS A 69 5.48 30.37 4.66
CA HIS A 69 4.08 30.21 5.04
C HIS A 69 3.92 29.20 6.19
N SER A 70 3.15 29.56 7.21
CA SER A 70 2.82 28.66 8.32
C SER A 70 1.83 27.58 7.91
N GLU A 71 0.90 27.92 7.01
CA GLU A 71 -0.05 27.01 6.39
C GLU A 71 0.19 27.04 4.88
N ARG A 72 0.59 25.90 4.33
CA ARG A 72 0.94 25.79 2.92
C ARG A 72 -0.26 25.42 2.08
N THR A 73 -0.38 26.10 0.96
CA THR A 73 -1.39 25.84 -0.06
C THR A 73 -0.90 24.79 -1.07
N PRO A 74 -1.78 24.22 -1.91
CA PRO A 74 -1.34 23.39 -3.05
C PRO A 74 -0.36 24.09 -3.99
N GLU A 75 -0.48 25.42 -4.16
CA GLU A 75 0.44 26.22 -4.99
C GLU A 75 1.84 26.30 -4.36
N ASP A 76 1.92 26.48 -3.03
CA ASP A 76 3.19 26.43 -2.30
C ASP A 76 3.86 25.05 -2.45
N PHE A 77 3.07 23.98 -2.35
CA PHE A 77 3.56 22.62 -2.55
C PHE A 77 4.09 22.41 -3.97
N ALA A 78 3.38 22.95 -4.96
CA ALA A 78 3.81 22.89 -6.35
C ALA A 78 5.14 23.63 -6.59
N ALA A 79 5.36 24.78 -5.94
CA ALA A 79 6.63 25.50 -5.97
C ALA A 79 7.76 24.68 -5.34
N LEU A 80 7.51 24.04 -4.18
CA LEU A 80 8.47 23.17 -3.49
C LEU A 80 8.86 21.92 -4.29
N LEU A 81 8.01 21.45 -5.19
CA LEU A 81 8.27 20.32 -6.10
C LEU A 81 8.88 20.73 -7.44
N SER A 82 9.07 22.03 -7.68
CA SER A 82 9.59 22.54 -8.94
C SER A 82 11.12 22.44 -9.03
N PRO A 83 11.72 22.52 -10.24
CA PRO A 83 13.17 22.60 -10.40
C PRO A 83 13.81 23.78 -9.66
N ALA A 84 13.08 24.88 -9.44
CA ALA A 84 13.56 26.04 -8.68
C ALA A 84 13.85 25.71 -7.20
N ALA A 85 13.34 24.60 -6.68
CA ALA A 85 13.60 24.12 -5.33
C ALA A 85 14.96 23.42 -5.17
N LEU A 86 15.60 22.98 -6.26
CA LEU A 86 16.86 22.23 -6.19
C LEU A 86 17.99 22.95 -5.43
N PRO A 87 18.24 24.27 -5.64
CA PRO A 87 19.26 24.98 -4.89
C PRO A 87 18.93 25.15 -3.40
N LEU A 88 17.65 24.98 -3.01
CA LEU A 88 17.11 25.22 -1.67
C LEU A 88 16.75 23.91 -0.92
N LEU A 89 17.27 22.76 -1.36
CA LEU A 89 16.95 21.47 -0.75
C LEU A 89 17.31 21.40 0.74
N GLU A 90 18.40 22.03 1.16
CA GLU A 90 18.79 22.07 2.57
C GLU A 90 17.81 22.88 3.44
N GLU A 91 17.31 24.00 2.94
CA GLU A 91 16.30 24.81 3.61
C GLU A 91 14.97 24.05 3.72
N ILE A 92 14.56 23.36 2.65
CA ILE A 92 13.38 22.50 2.62
C ILE A 92 13.54 21.35 3.62
N ALA A 93 14.70 20.69 3.62
CA ALA A 93 14.98 19.57 4.55
C ALA A 93 14.96 20.03 6.01
N ARG A 94 15.51 21.22 6.32
CA ARG A 94 15.44 21.79 7.67
C ARG A 94 14.02 22.12 8.10
N ALA A 95 13.22 22.70 7.21
CA ALA A 95 11.81 22.97 7.48
C ALA A 95 11.04 21.66 7.73
N ALA A 96 11.23 20.64 6.91
CA ALA A 96 10.65 19.32 7.08
C ALA A 96 11.10 18.66 8.41
N GLN A 97 12.37 18.81 8.78
CA GLN A 97 12.89 18.31 10.06
C GLN A 97 12.19 18.96 11.26
N VAL A 98 11.96 20.27 11.22
CA VAL A 98 11.24 20.99 12.29
C VAL A 98 9.82 20.45 12.43
N GLU A 99 9.09 20.29 11.33
CA GLU A 99 7.73 19.74 11.35
C GLU A 99 7.72 18.29 11.83
N ARG A 100 8.67 17.47 11.36
CA ARG A 100 8.80 16.09 11.84
C ARG A 100 9.04 16.03 13.36
N GLN A 101 9.94 16.87 13.87
CA GLN A 101 10.23 16.90 15.31
C GLN A 101 9.04 17.37 16.12
N ARG A 102 8.29 18.35 15.61
CA ARG A 102 7.08 18.88 16.26
C ARG A 102 6.02 17.81 16.47
N TYR A 103 5.79 16.93 15.47
CA TYR A 103 4.70 15.96 15.50
C TYR A 103 5.13 14.56 15.96
N PHE A 104 6.37 14.16 15.71
CA PHE A 104 6.87 12.80 15.92
C PHE A 104 8.07 12.72 16.87
N GLY A 105 8.65 13.85 17.26
CA GLY A 105 9.86 13.89 18.07
C GLY A 105 11.02 13.20 17.38
N ASN A 106 11.84 12.49 18.15
CA ASN A 106 12.98 11.73 17.64
C ASN A 106 12.66 10.24 17.37
N ASN A 107 11.39 9.88 17.44
CA ASN A 107 10.98 8.51 17.23
C ASN A 107 11.10 8.14 15.75
N VAL A 108 11.63 6.96 15.51
CA VAL A 108 11.68 6.32 14.20
C VAL A 108 11.15 4.91 14.35
N THR A 109 10.15 4.58 13.57
CA THR A 109 9.56 3.26 13.51
C THR A 109 10.16 2.48 12.35
N PHE A 110 10.65 1.29 12.63
CA PHE A 110 11.11 0.35 11.62
C PHE A 110 10.22 -0.88 11.63
N PHE A 111 9.67 -1.21 10.51
CA PHE A 111 8.88 -2.43 10.33
C PHE A 111 9.27 -3.16 9.05
N THR A 112 8.95 -4.44 9.00
CA THR A 112 9.16 -5.27 7.81
C THR A 112 7.82 -5.81 7.35
N PRO A 113 7.48 -5.68 6.05
CA PRO A 113 6.31 -6.34 5.49
C PRO A 113 6.53 -7.85 5.36
N LEU A 114 5.50 -8.63 5.68
CA LEU A 114 5.43 -10.07 5.43
C LEU A 114 4.16 -10.39 4.65
N TYR A 115 4.32 -10.74 3.39
CA TYR A 115 3.23 -11.21 2.53
C TYR A 115 2.97 -12.69 2.82
N ILE A 116 1.91 -12.99 3.57
CA ILE A 116 1.56 -14.38 3.91
C ILE A 116 0.73 -15.05 2.82
N ALA A 117 0.01 -14.27 2.01
CA ALA A 117 -0.72 -14.74 0.83
C ALA A 117 -0.82 -13.63 -0.22
N ASN A 118 -0.68 -13.99 -1.49
CA ASN A 118 -0.82 -13.05 -2.61
C ASN A 118 -1.95 -13.41 -3.59
N TYR A 119 -2.82 -14.33 -3.21
CA TYR A 119 -4.07 -14.57 -3.93
C TYR A 119 -4.99 -13.37 -3.77
N CYS A 120 -5.56 -12.88 -4.88
CA CYS A 120 -6.45 -11.74 -4.91
C CYS A 120 -7.52 -11.93 -5.98
N GLU A 121 -8.77 -11.68 -5.66
CA GLU A 121 -9.90 -11.79 -6.57
C GLU A 121 -10.22 -10.44 -7.26
N ASN A 122 -9.56 -9.35 -6.81
CA ASN A 122 -9.74 -8.01 -7.34
C ASN A 122 -8.85 -7.73 -8.56
N TYR A 123 -9.22 -6.72 -9.33
CA TYR A 123 -8.53 -6.27 -10.53
C TYR A 123 -8.06 -4.81 -10.46
N CYS A 124 -7.65 -4.34 -9.29
CA CYS A 124 -7.11 -2.99 -9.10
C CYS A 124 -5.97 -2.73 -10.09
N ILE A 125 -6.12 -1.72 -10.94
CA ILE A 125 -5.23 -1.45 -12.07
C ILE A 125 -3.78 -1.15 -11.69
N TYR A 126 -3.54 -0.73 -10.45
CA TYR A 126 -2.21 -0.38 -9.94
C TYR A 126 -1.55 -1.51 -9.12
N CYS A 127 -2.26 -2.59 -8.81
CA CYS A 127 -1.79 -3.60 -7.87
C CYS A 127 -1.14 -4.80 -8.58
N GLY A 128 0.06 -5.17 -8.15
CA GLY A 128 0.76 -6.35 -8.67
C GLY A 128 0.02 -7.67 -8.40
N PHE A 129 -0.81 -7.71 -7.35
CA PHE A 129 -1.63 -8.89 -7.00
C PHE A 129 -2.95 -8.97 -7.78
N ASN A 130 -3.21 -8.01 -8.65
CA ASN A 130 -4.38 -8.01 -9.53
C ASN A 130 -4.64 -9.40 -10.13
N SER A 131 -5.90 -9.85 -10.11
CA SER A 131 -6.32 -11.19 -10.57
C SER A 131 -5.97 -11.47 -12.04
N HIS A 132 -5.86 -10.42 -12.87
CA HIS A 132 -5.48 -10.52 -14.28
C HIS A 132 -3.97 -10.69 -14.50
N ASN A 133 -3.14 -10.39 -13.49
CA ASN A 133 -1.71 -10.52 -13.60
C ASN A 133 -1.29 -11.99 -13.47
N LYS A 134 -0.51 -12.46 -14.44
CA LYS A 134 0.10 -13.79 -14.42
C LYS A 134 1.35 -13.79 -13.57
N ILE A 135 1.18 -13.91 -12.26
CA ILE A 135 2.26 -14.00 -11.26
C ILE A 135 2.20 -15.32 -10.54
N GLN A 136 3.31 -15.73 -9.95
CA GLN A 136 3.30 -16.86 -9.03
C GLN A 136 2.45 -16.51 -7.81
N ARG A 137 1.51 -17.38 -7.46
CA ARG A 137 0.64 -17.23 -6.30
C ARG A 137 1.10 -18.15 -5.19
N ALA A 138 1.05 -17.64 -3.96
CA ALA A 138 1.41 -18.37 -2.76
C ALA A 138 0.45 -18.04 -1.62
N CYS A 139 0.25 -19.03 -0.76
CA CYS A 139 -0.37 -18.89 0.55
C CYS A 139 0.47 -19.74 1.50
N LEU A 140 1.14 -19.09 2.45
CA LEU A 140 2.09 -19.73 3.33
C LEU A 140 1.38 -20.63 4.35
N SER A 141 1.97 -21.78 4.67
CA SER A 141 1.49 -22.59 5.80
C SER A 141 1.86 -21.93 7.14
N SER A 142 1.22 -22.36 8.21
CA SER A 142 1.52 -21.88 9.57
C SER A 142 3.01 -22.04 9.94
N GLU A 143 3.63 -23.15 9.54
CA GLU A 143 5.06 -23.42 9.77
C GLU A 143 5.95 -22.49 8.94
N GLN A 144 5.57 -22.19 7.70
CA GLN A 144 6.28 -21.26 6.85
C GLN A 144 6.20 -19.84 7.40
N ILE A 145 5.00 -19.40 7.83
CA ILE A 145 4.80 -18.11 8.48
C ILE A 145 5.68 -18.01 9.74
N ALA A 146 5.71 -19.03 10.58
CA ALA A 146 6.54 -19.06 11.78
C ALA A 146 8.04 -18.96 11.44
N ALA A 147 8.50 -19.68 10.43
CA ALA A 147 9.89 -19.65 10.00
C ALA A 147 10.32 -18.26 9.48
N GLU A 148 9.48 -17.62 8.66
CA GLU A 148 9.73 -16.25 8.17
C GLU A 148 9.74 -15.24 9.33
N MET A 149 8.77 -15.32 10.24
CA MET A 149 8.70 -14.44 11.41
C MET A 149 9.92 -14.60 12.31
N GLN A 150 10.39 -15.82 12.52
CA GLN A 150 11.60 -16.10 13.29
C GLN A 150 12.85 -15.49 12.62
N ALA A 151 12.97 -15.63 11.30
CA ALA A 151 14.08 -15.05 10.53
C ALA A 151 14.08 -13.51 10.61
N ILE A 152 12.90 -12.89 10.46
CA ILE A 152 12.74 -11.43 10.60
C ILE A 152 13.08 -10.98 12.03
N ALA A 153 12.57 -11.64 13.05
CA ALA A 153 12.83 -11.30 14.45
C ALA A 153 14.33 -11.42 14.81
N ALA A 154 15.04 -12.38 14.23
CA ALA A 154 16.47 -12.55 14.42
C ALA A 154 17.31 -11.35 13.93
N THR A 155 16.76 -10.51 13.04
CA THR A 155 17.40 -9.24 12.63
C THR A 155 17.30 -8.13 13.66
N GLY A 156 16.52 -8.33 14.74
CA GLY A 156 16.26 -7.31 15.76
C GLY A 156 15.02 -6.44 15.47
N GLN A 157 14.27 -6.73 14.41
CA GLN A 157 12.99 -6.04 14.11
C GLN A 157 11.98 -6.29 15.23
N GLN A 158 11.31 -5.22 15.65
CA GLN A 158 10.30 -5.28 16.72
C GLN A 158 8.86 -5.11 16.20
N GLU A 159 8.73 -4.73 14.95
CA GLU A 159 7.46 -4.48 14.30
C GLU A 159 7.36 -5.25 12.99
N ILE A 160 6.19 -5.80 12.72
CA ILE A 160 5.88 -6.50 11.47
C ILE A 160 4.56 -5.98 10.91
N LEU A 161 4.48 -5.91 9.58
CA LEU A 161 3.27 -5.62 8.84
C LEU A 161 2.89 -6.85 8.03
N ILE A 162 1.77 -7.48 8.39
CA ILE A 162 1.25 -8.67 7.71
C ILE A 162 0.36 -8.22 6.56
N LEU A 163 0.61 -8.76 5.36
CA LEU A 163 -0.10 -8.38 4.14
C LEU A 163 -0.70 -9.60 3.45
N THR A 164 -1.89 -9.40 2.88
CA THR A 164 -2.53 -10.38 1.99
C THR A 164 -3.17 -9.68 0.79
N GLY A 165 -3.39 -10.43 -0.28
CA GLY A 165 -4.40 -10.09 -1.26
C GLY A 165 -5.79 -10.40 -0.71
N GLU A 166 -6.84 -9.97 -1.40
CA GLU A 166 -8.22 -10.30 -1.04
C GLU A 166 -8.63 -11.63 -1.65
N SER A 167 -8.68 -12.65 -0.83
CA SER A 167 -9.28 -13.94 -1.17
C SER A 167 -9.82 -14.61 0.09
N ARG A 168 -11.14 -14.52 0.28
CA ARG A 168 -11.80 -15.14 1.44
C ARG A 168 -11.68 -16.68 1.45
N LYS A 169 -11.30 -17.28 0.31
CA LYS A 169 -11.06 -18.71 0.19
C LYS A 169 -9.65 -19.11 0.61
N MET A 170 -8.64 -18.26 0.30
CA MET A 170 -7.23 -18.60 0.50
C MET A 170 -6.63 -17.94 1.73
N SER A 171 -7.14 -16.78 2.12
CA SER A 171 -6.67 -16.00 3.26
C SER A 171 -7.86 -15.37 3.99
N ASP A 172 -8.69 -16.20 4.59
CA ASP A 172 -9.83 -15.77 5.39
C ASP A 172 -9.40 -15.12 6.72
N VAL A 173 -10.36 -14.59 7.46
CA VAL A 173 -10.08 -13.89 8.72
C VAL A 173 -9.42 -14.81 9.75
N HIS A 174 -9.74 -16.12 9.77
CA HIS A 174 -9.12 -17.07 10.70
C HIS A 174 -7.66 -17.31 10.36
N TYR A 175 -7.32 -17.47 9.08
CA TYR A 175 -5.94 -17.58 8.62
C TYR A 175 -5.12 -16.34 8.99
N ILE A 176 -5.65 -15.13 8.76
CA ILE A 176 -5.01 -13.87 9.11
C ILE A 176 -4.87 -13.74 10.63
N GLY A 177 -5.92 -14.06 11.38
CA GLY A 177 -5.91 -14.00 12.84
C GLY A 177 -4.89 -14.95 13.49
N GLU A 178 -4.75 -16.17 12.97
CA GLU A 178 -3.72 -17.10 13.46
C GLU A 178 -2.30 -16.61 13.13
N ALA A 179 -2.08 -15.99 11.97
CA ALA A 179 -0.82 -15.35 11.65
C ALA A 179 -0.51 -14.20 12.62
N CYS A 180 -1.51 -13.38 12.98
CA CYS A 180 -1.35 -12.32 13.97
C CYS A 180 -1.01 -12.86 15.36
N LYS A 181 -1.64 -13.95 15.78
CA LYS A 181 -1.33 -14.63 17.06
C LYS A 181 0.11 -15.16 17.08
N GLN A 182 0.57 -15.75 15.97
CA GLN A 182 1.96 -16.17 15.84
C GLN A 182 2.91 -14.98 15.90
N ALA A 183 2.62 -13.90 15.18
CA ALA A 183 3.45 -12.70 15.14
C ALA A 183 3.65 -12.09 16.53
N ARG A 184 2.63 -12.12 17.39
CA ARG A 184 2.72 -11.62 18.78
C ARG A 184 3.76 -12.33 19.64
N GLN A 185 4.22 -13.52 19.26
CA GLN A 185 5.28 -14.24 19.95
C GLN A 185 6.67 -13.68 19.65
N TYR A 186 6.83 -12.99 18.52
CA TYR A 186 8.11 -12.49 18.02
C TYR A 186 8.21 -10.96 18.04
N PHE A 187 7.08 -10.25 17.87
CA PHE A 187 7.06 -8.80 17.65
C PHE A 187 6.24 -8.08 18.71
N LYS A 188 6.70 -6.86 19.06
CA LYS A 188 5.98 -5.98 19.99
C LYS A 188 4.77 -5.33 19.32
N VAL A 189 4.92 -4.96 18.05
CA VAL A 189 3.86 -4.34 17.25
C VAL A 189 3.58 -5.24 16.05
N VAL A 190 2.30 -5.53 15.83
CA VAL A 190 1.80 -6.29 14.70
C VAL A 190 0.77 -5.43 14.00
N GLY A 191 1.12 -4.95 12.80
CA GLY A 191 0.21 -4.28 11.89
C GLY A 191 -0.33 -5.25 10.87
N VAL A 192 -1.48 -4.92 10.30
CA VAL A 192 -2.07 -5.65 9.18
C VAL A 192 -2.45 -4.66 8.07
N GLU A 193 -2.21 -5.07 6.83
CA GLU A 193 -2.66 -4.39 5.63
C GLU A 193 -3.34 -5.43 4.75
N ILE A 194 -4.64 -5.55 4.95
CA ILE A 194 -5.49 -6.60 4.41
C ILE A 194 -6.72 -6.01 3.74
N TYR A 195 -7.50 -6.85 3.10
CA TYR A 195 -8.77 -6.43 2.50
C TYR A 195 -9.81 -6.03 3.57
N PRO A 196 -10.82 -5.21 3.21
CA PRO A 196 -11.90 -4.85 4.12
C PRO A 196 -12.66 -6.07 4.62
N LEU A 197 -12.78 -6.19 5.93
CA LEU A 197 -13.52 -7.24 6.60
C LEU A 197 -14.97 -6.81 6.86
N ASN A 198 -15.87 -7.77 7.05
CA ASN A 198 -17.20 -7.50 7.55
C ASN A 198 -17.14 -7.20 9.07
N SER A 199 -18.19 -6.57 9.62
CA SER A 199 -18.19 -6.15 11.02
C SER A 199 -18.04 -7.31 12.01
N ASP A 200 -18.59 -8.47 11.69
CA ASP A 200 -18.45 -9.70 12.47
C ASP A 200 -17.04 -10.31 12.37
N GLU A 201 -16.40 -10.18 11.22
CA GLU A 201 -15.01 -10.59 11.02
C GLU A 201 -14.03 -9.70 11.80
N TYR A 202 -14.32 -8.39 11.92
CA TYR A 202 -13.52 -7.49 12.77
C TYR A 202 -13.70 -7.75 14.27
N ALA A 203 -14.79 -8.41 14.67
CA ALA A 203 -15.03 -8.76 16.06
C ALA A 203 -14.26 -10.00 16.52
N TYR A 204 -13.77 -10.81 15.58
CA TYR A 204 -12.94 -11.98 15.82
C TYR A 204 -11.53 -11.60 16.28
#